data_7db01f1084cedcb3e6731930ef1ca17b
#
_entry.id   7db01f1084cedcb3e6731930ef1ca17b
#
_cell.length_a   1.000
_cell.length_b   1.000
_cell.length_c   1.000
_cell.angle_alpha   90.00
_cell.angle_beta   90.00
_cell.angle_gamma   90.00
#
_symmetry.space_group_name_H-M   'P 1'
#
loop_
_entity.id
_entity.type
_entity.pdbx_description
1 polymer ?
#
loop_
_entity_poly.entity_id
_entity_poly.type
_entity_poly.pdbx_seq_one_letter_code
_entity_poly.pdbx_strand_id
1 'polypeptide(L)'
;MTSVDLLVPELREHDATGAHTLLLRDLLVAHGAGAVRIVTQVPTTTTEDVTLVDGWTDPADLVILQHGIGSFVAEAVIHQRVPCVLNYHNITPAEFLEPWDPGLLPGLRWGRSQLDQLVPLTTRAIADSGYNACELRAAGFDDVRVSPVMWRLGIDEAPASDREPIVLFVGRVVSNKRHEDLVASMAMIHDTHPDARLVLVGSPSIDTYGRALTSLIERLGLADVVEFTGPVDDAELAAWYRRSSVFLCLSEHEGFCVPVVEAMAAGLPVVGFRAAAVPETIAGAGIVLGDKRPATVAEAVGRLLDDRELWTMLATAGRQRAGDFALSETQPSMWSALEGLVR
;
A
#
# COMPACT_ATOMS: atom_id res chain seq x y z
N MET A 1 18.27 -25.46 13.03
CA MET A 1 17.61 -24.14 12.89
C MET A 1 17.76 -23.71 11.45
N THR A 2 16.66 -23.42 10.78
CA THR A 2 16.62 -23.01 9.37
C THR A 2 17.22 -21.62 9.20
N SER A 3 18.26 -21.49 8.38
CA SER A 3 18.75 -20.16 7.96
C SER A 3 17.83 -19.56 6.93
N VAL A 4 17.66 -18.23 6.91
CA VAL A 4 16.69 -17.56 6.05
C VAL A 4 17.33 -16.33 5.36
N ASP A 5 17.10 -16.22 4.05
CA ASP A 5 17.38 -15.02 3.28
C ASP A 5 16.08 -14.30 2.92
N LEU A 6 15.96 -13.04 3.32
CA LEU A 6 14.89 -12.14 2.93
C LEU A 6 15.40 -11.25 1.79
N LEU A 7 14.92 -11.49 0.58
CA LEU A 7 15.30 -10.72 -0.60
C LEU A 7 14.30 -9.61 -0.85
N VAL A 8 14.76 -8.37 -0.83
CA VAL A 8 13.93 -7.18 -1.10
C VAL A 8 14.68 -6.23 -2.05
N PRO A 9 14.03 -5.66 -3.07
CA PRO A 9 14.71 -4.78 -4.03
C PRO A 9 15.44 -3.62 -3.35
N GLU A 10 14.78 -2.98 -2.41
CA GLU A 10 15.32 -1.89 -1.60
C GLU A 10 14.71 -1.96 -0.20
N LEU A 11 15.51 -1.74 0.82
CA LEU A 11 15.05 -1.69 2.21
C LEU A 11 14.88 -0.23 2.64
N ARG A 12 13.63 0.19 2.82
CA ARG A 12 13.25 1.51 3.35
C ARG A 12 12.29 1.32 4.53
N GLU A 13 12.59 1.93 5.66
CA GLU A 13 11.78 1.78 6.88
C GLU A 13 10.37 2.38 6.75
N HIS A 14 10.24 3.44 5.95
CA HIS A 14 9.00 4.21 5.81
C HIS A 14 8.14 3.78 4.61
N ASP A 15 8.47 2.66 3.95
CA ASP A 15 7.58 2.07 2.95
C ASP A 15 7.01 0.73 3.44
N ALA A 16 5.83 0.36 2.92
CA ALA A 16 5.12 -0.83 3.36
C ALA A 16 5.93 -2.13 3.18
N THR A 17 6.69 -2.26 2.09
CA THR A 17 7.48 -3.46 1.80
C THR A 17 8.70 -3.56 2.71
N GLY A 18 9.40 -2.45 2.93
CA GLY A 18 10.56 -2.40 3.82
C GLY A 18 10.17 -2.68 5.26
N ALA A 19 9.15 -2.00 5.78
CA ALA A 19 8.63 -2.23 7.13
C ALA A 19 8.13 -3.66 7.32
N HIS A 20 7.40 -4.20 6.33
CA HIS A 20 6.96 -5.61 6.33
C HIS A 20 8.15 -6.56 6.39
N THR A 21 9.21 -6.31 5.63
CA THR A 21 10.43 -7.15 5.61
C THR A 21 11.11 -7.18 6.98
N LEU A 22 11.21 -6.03 7.66
CA LEU A 22 11.79 -5.96 9.01
C LEU A 22 10.92 -6.70 10.03
N LEU A 23 9.60 -6.52 9.98
CA LEU A 23 8.68 -7.25 10.85
C LEU A 23 8.70 -8.77 10.59
N LEU A 24 8.88 -9.18 9.34
CA LEU A 24 9.04 -10.59 8.98
C LEU A 24 10.34 -11.17 9.52
N ARG A 25 11.45 -10.43 9.45
CA ARG A 25 12.72 -10.83 10.08
C ARG A 25 12.52 -11.06 11.58
N ASP A 26 11.91 -10.10 12.27
CA ASP A 26 11.67 -10.18 13.70
C ASP A 26 10.77 -11.38 14.07
N LEU A 27 9.74 -11.62 13.27
CA LEU A 27 8.85 -12.79 13.42
C LEU A 27 9.61 -14.10 13.28
N LEU A 28 10.45 -14.24 12.26
CA LEU A 28 11.26 -15.44 12.02
C LEU A 28 12.23 -15.71 13.16
N VAL A 29 12.92 -14.69 13.65
CA VAL A 29 13.83 -14.78 14.79
C VAL A 29 13.07 -15.18 16.05
N ALA A 30 11.92 -14.58 16.34
CA ALA A 30 11.09 -14.90 17.50
C ALA A 30 10.59 -16.35 17.50
N HIS A 31 10.44 -16.96 16.31
CA HIS A 31 10.01 -18.37 16.15
C HIS A 31 11.18 -19.34 15.95
N GLY A 32 12.40 -18.93 16.25
CA GLY A 32 13.57 -19.81 16.31
C GLY A 32 14.24 -20.11 14.97
N ALA A 33 14.05 -19.26 13.98
CA ALA A 33 14.91 -19.28 12.79
C ALA A 33 16.38 -19.11 13.21
N GLY A 34 17.30 -19.68 12.44
CA GLY A 34 18.74 -19.51 12.62
C GLY A 34 19.17 -18.08 12.23
N ALA A 35 20.23 -17.97 11.42
CA ALA A 35 20.59 -16.68 10.86
C ALA A 35 19.50 -16.18 9.90
N VAL A 36 19.05 -14.95 10.06
CA VAL A 36 18.15 -14.26 9.10
C VAL A 36 18.92 -13.12 8.47
N ARG A 37 19.15 -13.19 7.17
CA ARG A 37 19.92 -12.22 6.40
C ARG A 37 18.98 -11.46 5.45
N ILE A 38 19.14 -10.14 5.36
CA ILE A 38 18.43 -9.31 4.38
C ILE A 38 19.36 -9.07 3.18
N VAL A 39 18.86 -9.33 1.99
CA VAL A 39 19.59 -9.15 0.72
C VAL A 39 18.89 -8.09 -0.12
N THR A 40 19.63 -7.08 -0.57
CA THR A 40 19.11 -5.94 -1.34
C THR A 40 19.91 -5.74 -2.64
N GLN A 41 19.32 -5.05 -3.62
CA GLN A 41 20.06 -4.68 -4.85
C GLN A 41 20.76 -3.33 -4.74
N VAL A 42 20.41 -2.51 -3.76
CA VAL A 42 21.04 -1.20 -3.51
C VAL A 42 21.42 -1.09 -2.04
N PRO A 43 22.45 -0.31 -1.70
CA PRO A 43 22.79 -0.02 -0.31
C PRO A 43 21.58 0.59 0.41
N THR A 44 21.33 0.14 1.64
CA THR A 44 20.28 0.73 2.46
C THR A 44 20.71 2.06 3.08
N THR A 45 19.72 2.93 3.32
CA THR A 45 19.90 4.16 4.12
C THR A 45 19.55 3.94 5.60
N THR A 46 19.08 2.75 5.94
CA THR A 46 18.75 2.35 7.33
C THR A 46 20.02 1.96 8.10
N THR A 47 19.89 1.77 9.40
CA THR A 47 20.97 1.25 10.28
C THR A 47 21.11 -0.26 10.18
N GLU A 48 20.28 -0.94 9.39
CA GLU A 48 20.28 -2.39 9.24
C GLU A 48 21.48 -2.88 8.42
N ASP A 49 22.04 -4.00 8.85
CA ASP A 49 23.09 -4.70 8.10
C ASP A 49 22.45 -5.50 6.95
N VAL A 50 22.86 -5.21 5.74
CA VAL A 50 22.33 -5.86 4.54
C VAL A 50 23.44 -6.44 3.66
N THR A 51 23.14 -7.53 2.99
CA THR A 51 24.01 -8.10 1.95
C THR A 51 23.56 -7.57 0.58
N LEU A 52 24.49 -7.07 -0.23
CA LEU A 52 24.18 -6.73 -1.62
C LEU A 52 24.04 -7.98 -2.47
N VAL A 53 23.10 -7.96 -3.40
CA VAL A 53 22.77 -9.11 -4.26
C VAL A 53 23.97 -9.64 -5.08
N ASP A 54 24.89 -8.77 -5.47
CA ASP A 54 26.13 -9.17 -6.17
C ASP A 54 27.03 -10.08 -5.31
N GLY A 55 26.93 -9.99 -3.98
CA GLY A 55 27.63 -10.84 -3.02
C GLY A 55 26.81 -12.07 -2.57
N TRP A 56 25.60 -12.23 -3.05
CA TRP A 56 24.72 -13.32 -2.64
C TRP A 56 24.97 -14.59 -3.46
N THR A 57 25.94 -15.38 -3.05
CA THR A 57 26.41 -16.60 -3.76
C THR A 57 26.13 -17.91 -3.03
N ASP A 58 25.69 -17.84 -1.77
CA ASP A 58 25.39 -19.00 -0.92
C ASP A 58 24.00 -18.78 -0.30
N PRO A 59 22.93 -19.22 -1.00
CA PRO A 59 21.54 -19.10 -0.50
C PRO A 59 21.33 -19.87 0.81
N ALA A 60 20.54 -19.27 1.71
CA ALA A 60 20.12 -19.90 2.95
C ALA A 60 19.19 -21.12 2.69
N ASP A 61 18.88 -21.90 3.76
CA ASP A 61 17.95 -23.05 3.68
C ASP A 61 16.54 -22.63 3.18
N LEU A 62 16.12 -21.41 3.49
CA LEU A 62 14.86 -20.80 3.05
C LEU A 62 15.13 -19.43 2.44
N VAL A 63 14.63 -19.21 1.24
CA VAL A 63 14.68 -17.90 0.55
C VAL A 63 13.25 -17.35 0.47
N ILE A 64 13.03 -16.14 0.96
CA ILE A 64 11.76 -15.41 0.84
C ILE A 64 11.97 -14.16 0.01
N LEU A 65 11.33 -14.08 -1.16
CA LEU A 65 11.46 -12.98 -2.11
C LEU A 65 10.27 -12.02 -1.99
N GLN A 66 10.56 -10.76 -1.66
CA GLN A 66 9.59 -9.65 -1.71
C GLN A 66 9.48 -9.16 -3.15
N HIS A 67 8.32 -9.31 -3.78
CA HIS A 67 8.15 -9.03 -5.21
C HIS A 67 6.97 -8.08 -5.47
N GLY A 68 7.28 -6.88 -5.94
CA GLY A 68 6.29 -5.84 -6.29
C GLY A 68 6.73 -5.00 -7.49
N ILE A 69 7.94 -5.26 -8.01
CA ILE A 69 8.52 -4.62 -9.19
C ILE A 69 9.67 -5.49 -9.71
N GLY A 70 10.06 -5.32 -10.98
CA GLY A 70 11.24 -5.98 -11.53
C GLY A 70 12.52 -5.61 -10.79
N SER A 71 13.34 -6.61 -10.45
CA SER A 71 14.49 -6.40 -9.57
C SER A 71 15.62 -7.39 -9.83
N PHE A 72 16.85 -6.98 -9.52
CA PHE A 72 18.01 -7.84 -9.60
C PHE A 72 18.00 -8.92 -8.51
N VAL A 73 17.33 -8.72 -7.37
CA VAL A 73 17.17 -9.79 -6.37
C VAL A 73 16.28 -10.91 -6.90
N ALA A 74 15.20 -10.59 -7.63
CA ALA A 74 14.38 -11.59 -8.31
C ALA A 74 15.16 -12.28 -9.45
N GLU A 75 15.93 -11.51 -10.21
CA GLU A 75 16.80 -12.04 -11.27
C GLU A 75 17.84 -13.03 -10.74
N ALA A 76 18.44 -12.74 -9.56
CA ALA A 76 19.39 -13.64 -8.92
C ALA A 76 18.76 -14.98 -8.53
N VAL A 77 17.52 -14.97 -7.99
CA VAL A 77 16.75 -16.20 -7.69
C VAL A 77 16.49 -17.00 -8.97
N ILE A 78 16.06 -16.34 -10.04
CA ILE A 78 15.78 -16.96 -11.35
C ILE A 78 17.04 -17.54 -11.95
N HIS A 79 18.13 -16.76 -12.02
CA HIS A 79 19.37 -17.17 -12.64
C HIS A 79 20.03 -18.35 -11.92
N GLN A 80 20.06 -18.32 -10.59
CA GLN A 80 20.61 -19.40 -9.76
C GLN A 80 19.64 -20.57 -9.58
N ARG A 81 18.38 -20.44 -10.05
CA ARG A 81 17.29 -21.43 -9.93
C ARG A 81 17.03 -21.85 -8.47
N VAL A 82 17.08 -20.88 -7.55
CA VAL A 82 16.88 -21.14 -6.12
C VAL A 82 15.38 -21.31 -5.83
N PRO A 83 14.95 -22.41 -5.18
CA PRO A 83 13.60 -22.52 -4.69
C PRO A 83 13.30 -21.42 -3.67
N CYS A 84 12.14 -20.78 -3.79
CA CYS A 84 11.79 -19.67 -2.90
C CYS A 84 10.33 -19.69 -2.46
N VAL A 85 10.06 -18.95 -1.39
CA VAL A 85 8.73 -18.44 -1.06
C VAL A 85 8.60 -17.07 -1.70
N LEU A 86 7.55 -16.88 -2.49
CA LEU A 86 7.23 -15.58 -3.07
C LEU A 86 6.28 -14.82 -2.13
N ASN A 87 6.70 -13.66 -1.64
CA ASN A 87 5.82 -12.70 -0.99
C ASN A 87 5.48 -11.58 -1.97
N TYR A 88 4.22 -11.56 -2.42
CA TYR A 88 3.79 -10.76 -3.56
C TYR A 88 3.03 -9.51 -3.13
N HIS A 89 3.63 -8.34 -3.39
CA HIS A 89 3.11 -7.02 -3.05
C HIS A 89 2.37 -6.31 -4.19
N ASN A 90 2.02 -7.06 -5.22
CA ASN A 90 1.41 -6.61 -6.46
C ASN A 90 2.35 -5.79 -7.37
N ILE A 91 2.16 -5.96 -8.67
CA ILE A 91 2.85 -5.17 -9.70
C ILE A 91 1.81 -4.37 -10.45
N THR A 92 1.85 -3.05 -10.31
CA THR A 92 0.93 -2.16 -11.04
C THR A 92 1.02 -2.42 -12.54
N PRO A 93 -0.10 -2.66 -13.25
CA PRO A 93 -0.10 -2.80 -14.69
C PRO A 93 0.46 -1.55 -15.37
N ALA A 94 1.32 -1.75 -16.37
CA ALA A 94 2.07 -0.65 -17.01
C ALA A 94 1.15 0.39 -17.67
N GLU A 95 0.00 -0.02 -18.18
CA GLU A 95 -1.00 0.84 -18.83
C GLU A 95 -1.51 1.99 -17.95
N PHE A 96 -1.51 1.83 -16.63
CA PHE A 96 -1.89 2.92 -15.72
C PHE A 96 -0.87 4.06 -15.69
N LEU A 97 0.40 3.76 -15.97
CA LEU A 97 1.49 4.74 -15.91
C LEU A 97 1.97 5.17 -17.30
N GLU A 98 1.63 4.44 -18.35
CA GLU A 98 2.18 4.64 -19.69
C GLU A 98 2.09 6.07 -20.24
N PRO A 99 0.98 6.81 -20.06
CA PRO A 99 0.89 8.19 -20.58
C PRO A 99 1.70 9.20 -19.74
N TRP A 100 2.04 8.87 -18.50
CA TRP A 100 2.50 9.85 -17.51
C TRP A 100 3.94 9.63 -17.04
N ASP A 101 4.33 8.40 -16.80
CA ASP A 101 5.64 8.04 -16.27
C ASP A 101 6.28 6.87 -17.05
N PRO A 102 6.76 7.14 -18.27
CA PRO A 102 7.41 6.11 -19.08
C PRO A 102 8.69 5.53 -18.45
N GLY A 103 9.30 6.23 -17.48
CA GLY A 103 10.51 5.78 -16.79
C GLY A 103 10.28 4.55 -15.92
N LEU A 104 9.08 4.37 -15.37
CA LEU A 104 8.72 3.21 -14.53
C LEU A 104 8.33 1.97 -15.34
N LEU A 105 7.93 2.11 -16.60
CA LEU A 105 7.40 1.02 -17.41
C LEU A 105 8.37 -0.17 -17.57
N PRO A 106 9.69 0.03 -17.79
CA PRO A 106 10.61 -1.09 -17.89
C PRO A 106 10.62 -1.95 -16.63
N GLY A 107 10.63 -1.34 -15.45
CA GLY A 107 10.60 -2.05 -14.16
C GLY A 107 9.31 -2.84 -13.95
N LEU A 108 8.16 -2.27 -14.31
CA LEU A 108 6.86 -2.95 -14.19
C LEU A 108 6.76 -4.15 -15.15
N ARG A 109 7.12 -3.96 -16.43
CA ARG A 109 7.12 -5.03 -17.44
C ARG A 109 8.11 -6.13 -17.10
N TRP A 110 9.28 -5.76 -16.61
CA TRP A 110 10.29 -6.72 -16.17
C TRP A 110 9.79 -7.54 -14.98
N GLY A 111 9.19 -6.90 -13.96
CA GLY A 111 8.59 -7.59 -12.82
C GLY A 111 7.51 -8.59 -13.21
N ARG A 112 6.65 -8.25 -14.18
CA ARG A 112 5.66 -9.17 -14.74
C ARG A 112 6.33 -10.36 -15.44
N SER A 113 7.36 -10.14 -16.24
CA SER A 113 8.13 -11.21 -16.88
C SER A 113 8.86 -12.10 -15.86
N GLN A 114 9.36 -11.52 -14.75
CA GLN A 114 9.98 -12.29 -13.67
C GLN A 114 8.94 -13.11 -12.92
N LEU A 115 7.70 -12.60 -12.73
CA LEU A 115 6.62 -13.35 -12.08
C LEU A 115 6.38 -14.69 -12.80
N ASP A 116 6.28 -14.68 -14.12
CA ASP A 116 6.12 -15.90 -14.94
C ASP A 116 7.28 -16.89 -14.75
N GLN A 117 8.51 -16.37 -14.66
CA GLN A 117 9.71 -17.19 -14.50
C GLN A 117 9.87 -17.74 -13.07
N LEU A 118 9.27 -17.09 -12.09
CA LEU A 118 9.26 -17.53 -10.69
C LEU A 118 8.29 -18.67 -10.41
N VAL A 119 7.26 -18.90 -11.24
CA VAL A 119 6.28 -19.99 -11.06
C VAL A 119 6.95 -21.33 -10.77
N PRO A 120 7.89 -21.86 -11.59
CA PRO A 120 8.52 -23.16 -11.37
C PRO A 120 9.52 -23.19 -10.21
N LEU A 121 9.87 -22.06 -9.62
CA LEU A 121 10.82 -21.93 -8.50
C LEU A 121 10.12 -21.67 -7.18
N THR A 122 8.84 -21.30 -7.21
CA THR A 122 8.08 -20.94 -6.02
C THR A 122 7.47 -22.17 -5.36
N THR A 123 7.91 -22.45 -4.14
CA THR A 123 7.36 -23.56 -3.33
C THR A 123 6.06 -23.16 -2.65
N ARG A 124 5.89 -21.88 -2.36
CA ARG A 124 4.69 -21.25 -1.80
C ARG A 124 4.66 -19.78 -2.17
N ALA A 125 3.49 -19.25 -2.52
CA ALA A 125 3.26 -17.85 -2.74
C ALA A 125 2.39 -17.26 -1.60
N ILE A 126 2.76 -16.09 -1.09
CA ILE A 126 2.02 -15.34 -0.09
C ILE A 126 1.56 -14.04 -0.75
N ALA A 127 0.29 -13.74 -0.64
CA ALA A 127 -0.35 -12.58 -1.26
C ALA A 127 -0.91 -11.66 -0.17
N ASP A 128 -0.76 -10.34 -0.32
CA ASP A 128 -1.24 -9.35 0.64
C ASP A 128 -2.77 -9.28 0.73
N SER A 129 -3.47 -9.79 -0.29
CA SER A 129 -4.94 -9.77 -0.38
C SER A 129 -5.47 -10.92 -1.22
N GLY A 130 -6.77 -11.17 -1.13
CA GLY A 130 -7.47 -12.10 -2.02
C GLY A 130 -7.41 -11.68 -3.49
N TYR A 131 -7.39 -10.36 -3.76
CA TYR A 131 -7.17 -9.83 -5.11
C TYR A 131 -5.81 -10.29 -5.67
N ASN A 132 -4.74 -10.08 -4.92
CA ASN A 132 -3.39 -10.53 -5.30
C ASN A 132 -3.31 -12.05 -5.43
N ALA A 133 -3.98 -12.78 -4.54
CA ALA A 133 -4.02 -14.25 -4.61
C ALA A 133 -4.73 -14.77 -5.87
N CYS A 134 -5.78 -14.10 -6.33
CA CYS A 134 -6.44 -14.43 -7.61
C CYS A 134 -5.50 -14.21 -8.79
N GLU A 135 -4.72 -13.14 -8.77
CA GLU A 135 -3.73 -12.85 -9.81
C GLU A 135 -2.63 -13.93 -9.85
N LEU A 136 -2.07 -14.30 -8.69
CA LEU A 136 -1.06 -15.35 -8.60
C LEU A 136 -1.58 -16.71 -9.10
N ARG A 137 -2.80 -17.11 -8.72
CA ARG A 137 -3.41 -18.34 -9.21
C ARG A 137 -3.61 -18.31 -10.73
N ALA A 138 -4.03 -17.17 -11.28
CA ALA A 138 -4.17 -16.99 -12.72
C ALA A 138 -2.80 -17.04 -13.45
N ALA A 139 -1.72 -16.63 -12.80
CA ALA A 139 -0.35 -16.75 -13.30
C ALA A 139 0.24 -18.17 -13.18
N GLY A 140 -0.45 -19.11 -12.52
CA GLY A 140 -0.04 -20.52 -12.42
C GLY A 140 0.66 -20.92 -11.12
N PHE A 141 0.56 -20.12 -10.05
CA PHE A 141 1.04 -20.52 -8.73
C PHE A 141 0.02 -21.43 -8.03
N ASP A 142 0.47 -22.59 -7.50
CA ASP A 142 -0.39 -23.61 -6.92
C ASP A 142 -0.69 -23.39 -5.42
N ASP A 143 0.34 -23.27 -4.56
CA ASP A 143 0.18 -23.05 -3.11
C ASP A 143 0.18 -21.54 -2.83
N VAL A 144 -0.99 -20.91 -2.96
CA VAL A 144 -1.18 -19.48 -2.73
C VAL A 144 -1.91 -19.24 -1.42
N ARG A 145 -1.24 -18.61 -0.46
CA ARG A 145 -1.77 -18.19 0.84
C ARG A 145 -2.04 -16.70 0.86
N VAL A 146 -3.04 -16.28 1.62
CA VAL A 146 -3.30 -14.86 1.86
C VAL A 146 -2.81 -14.49 3.25
N SER A 147 -1.95 -13.50 3.34
CA SER A 147 -1.54 -12.89 4.59
C SER A 147 -1.38 -11.39 4.37
N PRO A 148 -2.19 -10.56 5.05
CA PRO A 148 -2.09 -9.12 4.92
C PRO A 148 -0.71 -8.59 5.26
N VAL A 149 -0.36 -7.45 4.69
CA VAL A 149 0.89 -6.75 5.00
C VAL A 149 0.99 -6.52 6.51
N MET A 150 2.09 -6.95 7.11
CA MET A 150 2.41 -6.56 8.48
C MET A 150 2.85 -5.10 8.50
N TRP A 151 2.12 -4.29 9.23
CA TRP A 151 2.36 -2.85 9.34
C TRP A 151 2.13 -2.38 10.77
N ARG A 152 2.97 -1.47 11.26
CA ARG A 152 2.75 -0.83 12.56
C ARG A 152 1.77 0.33 12.35
N LEU A 153 0.57 0.17 12.86
CA LEU A 153 -0.41 1.25 12.89
C LEU A 153 0.07 2.27 13.94
N GLY A 154 0.77 3.31 13.51
CA GLY A 154 1.32 4.36 14.39
C GLY A 154 0.28 5.34 14.96
N ILE A 155 -1.02 4.95 15.00
CA ILE A 155 -2.13 5.84 15.34
C ILE A 155 -2.89 5.23 16.51
N ASP A 156 -2.40 5.47 17.74
CA ASP A 156 -2.99 4.94 18.97
C ASP A 156 -4.01 5.88 19.64
N GLU A 157 -4.20 7.09 19.12
CA GLU A 157 -5.04 8.10 19.75
C GLU A 157 -6.45 8.16 19.14
N ALA A 158 -7.45 8.42 20.02
CA ALA A 158 -8.82 8.68 19.59
C ALA A 158 -8.87 9.88 18.63
N PRO A 159 -9.81 9.87 17.65
CA PRO A 159 -9.97 10.99 16.74
C PRO A 159 -10.22 12.28 17.51
N ALA A 160 -9.71 13.41 17.00
CA ALA A 160 -9.93 14.72 17.59
C ALA A 160 -11.45 15.01 17.65
N SER A 161 -11.88 15.67 18.76
CA SER A 161 -13.27 16.12 18.91
C SER A 161 -13.66 17.18 17.88
N ASP A 162 -12.68 17.99 17.48
CA ASP A 162 -12.82 19.13 16.57
C ASP A 162 -12.07 18.83 15.27
N ARG A 163 -12.81 18.30 14.29
CA ARG A 163 -12.25 17.99 12.97
C ARG A 163 -12.45 19.14 12.02
N GLU A 164 -11.46 19.29 11.18
CA GLU A 164 -11.53 20.21 10.06
C GLU A 164 -12.26 19.52 8.87
N PRO A 165 -12.98 20.27 8.04
CA PRO A 165 -13.63 19.71 6.85
C PRO A 165 -12.57 19.35 5.77
N ILE A 166 -11.62 18.48 6.13
CA ILE A 166 -10.54 18.01 5.26
C ILE A 166 -10.93 16.68 4.65
N VAL A 167 -10.85 16.62 3.32
CA VAL A 167 -10.81 15.38 2.54
C VAL A 167 -9.34 15.01 2.37
N LEU A 168 -8.93 13.89 2.97
CA LEU A 168 -7.54 13.44 3.01
C LEU A 168 -7.30 12.33 1.98
N PHE A 169 -6.18 12.39 1.29
CA PHE A 169 -5.58 11.27 0.58
C PHE A 169 -4.11 11.14 1.00
N VAL A 170 -3.64 9.90 1.18
CA VAL A 170 -2.24 9.59 1.51
C VAL A 170 -1.68 8.61 0.48
N GLY A 171 -0.55 8.96 -0.12
CA GLY A 171 0.14 8.12 -1.08
C GLY A 171 1.00 8.90 -2.08
N ARG A 172 1.84 8.19 -2.81
CA ARG A 172 2.66 8.80 -3.87
C ARG A 172 1.77 9.41 -4.96
N VAL A 173 2.19 10.54 -5.52
CA VAL A 173 1.48 11.18 -6.63
C VAL A 173 1.82 10.45 -7.93
N VAL A 174 1.07 9.41 -8.25
CA VAL A 174 1.19 8.58 -9.46
C VAL A 174 -0.19 8.30 -10.05
N SER A 175 -0.26 8.09 -11.36
CA SER A 175 -1.54 8.11 -12.10
C SER A 175 -2.52 7.01 -11.72
N ASN A 176 -2.06 5.83 -11.28
CA ASN A 176 -2.98 4.78 -10.80
C ASN A 176 -3.73 5.16 -9.50
N LYS A 177 -3.25 6.18 -8.79
CA LYS A 177 -3.92 6.74 -7.60
C LYS A 177 -5.02 7.76 -7.95
N ARG A 178 -5.12 8.19 -9.22
CA ARG A 178 -6.21 9.01 -9.76
C ARG A 178 -6.41 10.36 -9.04
N HIS A 179 -5.33 11.08 -8.81
CA HIS A 179 -5.39 12.41 -8.17
C HIS A 179 -6.26 13.40 -8.96
N GLU A 180 -6.33 13.27 -10.30
CA GLU A 180 -7.22 14.06 -11.13
C GLU A 180 -8.70 13.85 -10.79
N ASP A 181 -9.09 12.62 -10.40
CA ASP A 181 -10.47 12.32 -9.98
C ASP A 181 -10.75 12.91 -8.59
N LEU A 182 -9.75 12.91 -7.67
CA LEU A 182 -9.84 13.59 -6.37
C LEU A 182 -10.05 15.08 -6.55
N VAL A 183 -9.23 15.73 -7.40
CA VAL A 183 -9.31 17.16 -7.69
C VAL A 183 -10.65 17.52 -8.37
N ALA A 184 -11.08 16.75 -9.36
CA ALA A 184 -12.36 16.96 -10.03
C ALA A 184 -13.55 16.82 -9.08
N SER A 185 -13.49 15.85 -8.16
CA SER A 185 -14.51 15.66 -7.13
C SER A 185 -14.50 16.80 -6.11
N MET A 186 -13.30 17.29 -5.73
CA MET A 186 -13.16 18.41 -4.81
C MET A 186 -13.80 19.69 -5.33
N ALA A 187 -13.78 19.94 -6.65
CA ALA A 187 -14.48 21.08 -7.24
C ALA A 187 -15.99 21.06 -6.89
N MET A 188 -16.63 19.89 -7.02
CA MET A 188 -18.06 19.74 -6.69
C MET A 188 -18.33 19.73 -5.18
N ILE A 189 -17.42 19.22 -4.37
CA ILE A 189 -17.51 19.26 -2.92
C ILE A 189 -17.43 20.71 -2.44
N HIS A 190 -16.48 21.48 -2.95
CA HIS A 190 -16.26 22.87 -2.57
C HIS A 190 -17.43 23.80 -2.96
N ASP A 191 -18.15 23.50 -4.06
CA ASP A 191 -19.37 24.23 -4.44
C ASP A 191 -20.46 24.14 -3.36
N THR A 192 -20.55 23.03 -2.63
CA THR A 192 -21.56 22.80 -1.58
C THR A 192 -21.01 22.98 -0.17
N HIS A 193 -19.72 22.80 0.01
CA HIS A 193 -18.99 22.91 1.29
C HIS A 193 -17.76 23.82 1.09
N PRO A 194 -17.94 25.15 1.08
CA PRO A 194 -16.87 26.11 0.76
C PRO A 194 -15.68 26.09 1.73
N ASP A 195 -15.87 25.60 2.95
CA ASP A 195 -14.80 25.44 3.94
C ASP A 195 -14.01 24.13 3.78
N ALA A 196 -14.48 23.21 2.92
CA ALA A 196 -13.81 21.94 2.69
C ALA A 196 -12.53 22.11 1.85
N ARG A 197 -11.50 21.38 2.22
CA ARG A 197 -10.19 21.34 1.53
C ARG A 197 -9.80 19.92 1.20
N LEU A 198 -9.02 19.75 0.12
CA LEU A 198 -8.38 18.48 -0.24
C LEU A 198 -6.91 18.53 0.15
N VAL A 199 -6.48 17.59 0.98
CA VAL A 199 -5.07 17.45 1.38
C VAL A 199 -4.50 16.16 0.80
N LEU A 200 -3.43 16.28 0.06
CA LEU A 200 -2.71 15.20 -0.63
C LEU A 200 -1.34 15.04 0.04
N VAL A 201 -1.23 14.02 0.90
CA VAL A 201 0.02 13.72 1.62
C VAL A 201 0.84 12.71 0.81
N GLY A 202 2.07 13.07 0.50
CA GLY A 202 3.01 12.20 -0.21
C GLY A 202 3.93 12.94 -1.15
N SER A 203 4.91 12.24 -1.67
CA SER A 203 5.90 12.83 -2.57
C SER A 203 5.21 13.37 -3.83
N PRO A 204 5.33 14.68 -4.11
CA PRO A 204 4.79 15.25 -5.33
C PRO A 204 5.53 14.68 -6.53
N SER A 205 4.79 14.36 -7.57
CA SER A 205 5.39 14.08 -8.87
C SER A 205 5.80 15.41 -9.50
N ILE A 206 7.09 15.58 -9.79
CA ILE A 206 7.61 16.72 -10.56
C ILE A 206 7.63 16.44 -12.06
N ASP A 207 7.14 15.30 -12.47
CA ASP A 207 7.03 14.83 -13.83
C ASP A 207 5.83 15.41 -14.60
N THR A 208 5.51 14.80 -15.72
CA THR A 208 4.39 15.23 -16.59
C THR A 208 3.04 15.15 -15.88
N TYR A 209 2.83 14.14 -15.04
CA TYR A 209 1.58 13.96 -14.31
C TYR A 209 1.38 15.06 -13.25
N GLY A 210 2.41 15.36 -12.45
CA GLY A 210 2.34 16.41 -11.44
C GLY A 210 2.05 17.80 -12.05
N ARG A 211 2.70 18.13 -13.17
CA ARG A 211 2.41 19.40 -13.90
C ARG A 211 0.98 19.43 -14.44
N ALA A 212 0.46 18.30 -14.95
CA ALA A 212 -0.92 18.23 -15.42
C ALA A 212 -1.92 18.44 -14.28
N LEU A 213 -1.65 17.88 -13.10
CA LEU A 213 -2.47 18.09 -11.90
C LEU A 213 -2.46 19.56 -11.45
N THR A 214 -1.30 20.21 -11.39
CA THR A 214 -1.22 21.63 -11.07
C THR A 214 -2.06 22.47 -12.03
N SER A 215 -1.91 22.22 -13.34
CA SER A 215 -2.73 22.91 -14.35
C SER A 215 -4.24 22.63 -14.22
N LEU A 216 -4.63 21.43 -13.80
CA LEU A 216 -6.03 21.10 -13.54
C LEU A 216 -6.57 21.89 -12.35
N ILE A 217 -5.82 21.94 -11.24
CA ILE A 217 -6.18 22.69 -10.02
C ILE A 217 -6.37 24.17 -10.34
N GLU A 218 -5.43 24.78 -11.09
CA GLU A 218 -5.52 26.19 -11.50
C GLU A 218 -6.77 26.45 -12.36
N ARG A 219 -7.02 25.60 -13.37
CA ARG A 219 -8.19 25.74 -14.27
C ARG A 219 -9.52 25.60 -13.55
N LEU A 220 -9.56 24.80 -12.47
CA LEU A 220 -10.78 24.63 -11.65
C LEU A 220 -10.89 25.69 -10.55
N GLY A 221 -9.93 26.62 -10.41
CA GLY A 221 -9.94 27.65 -9.39
C GLY A 221 -9.72 27.12 -7.96
N LEU A 222 -9.03 25.97 -7.82
CA LEU A 222 -8.86 25.27 -6.55
C LEU A 222 -7.47 25.46 -5.92
N ALA A 223 -6.71 26.49 -6.34
CA ALA A 223 -5.33 26.69 -5.85
C ALA A 223 -5.24 26.89 -4.33
N ASP A 224 -6.25 27.49 -3.71
CA ASP A 224 -6.34 27.71 -2.26
C ASP A 224 -7.10 26.58 -1.53
N VAL A 225 -7.60 25.56 -2.26
CA VAL A 225 -8.46 24.49 -1.76
C VAL A 225 -7.73 23.13 -1.74
N VAL A 226 -6.78 22.94 -2.65
CA VAL A 226 -6.00 21.70 -2.80
C VAL A 226 -4.57 21.92 -2.33
N GLU A 227 -4.16 21.17 -1.31
CA GLU A 227 -2.84 21.24 -0.72
C GLU A 227 -2.04 19.95 -1.00
N PHE A 228 -0.79 20.10 -1.51
CA PHE A 228 0.20 19.03 -1.53
C PHE A 228 1.19 19.26 -0.39
N THR A 229 1.20 18.41 0.62
CA THR A 229 2.13 18.57 1.75
C THR A 229 3.56 18.17 1.41
N GLY A 230 3.74 17.33 0.40
CA GLY A 230 4.97 16.57 0.22
C GLY A 230 5.08 15.40 1.20
N PRO A 231 6.26 14.77 1.30
CA PRO A 231 6.51 13.75 2.32
C PRO A 231 6.52 14.39 3.71
N VAL A 232 5.88 13.73 4.66
CA VAL A 232 5.77 14.15 6.05
C VAL A 232 6.34 13.04 6.95
N ASP A 233 6.68 13.36 8.20
CA ASP A 233 7.04 12.36 9.20
C ASP A 233 5.81 11.64 9.78
N ASP A 234 6.03 10.58 10.56
CA ASP A 234 4.96 9.76 11.12
C ASP A 234 4.04 10.53 12.07
N ALA A 235 4.59 11.49 12.83
CA ALA A 235 3.81 12.30 13.78
C ALA A 235 2.88 13.27 13.02
N GLU A 236 3.40 13.89 11.96
CA GLU A 236 2.62 14.76 11.09
C GLU A 236 1.58 13.98 10.29
N LEU A 237 1.93 12.79 9.78
CA LEU A 237 0.99 11.89 9.12
C LEU A 237 -0.17 11.50 10.05
N ALA A 238 0.14 11.09 11.28
CA ALA A 238 -0.87 10.78 12.29
C ALA A 238 -1.76 12.00 12.60
N ALA A 239 -1.19 13.21 12.65
CA ALA A 239 -1.96 14.44 12.85
C ALA A 239 -2.93 14.69 11.68
N TRP A 240 -2.53 14.47 10.42
CA TRP A 240 -3.40 14.57 9.26
C TRP A 240 -4.58 13.59 9.33
N TYR A 241 -4.34 12.32 9.66
CA TYR A 241 -5.43 11.35 9.85
C TYR A 241 -6.40 11.77 10.95
N ARG A 242 -5.92 12.28 12.08
CA ARG A 242 -6.77 12.63 13.23
C ARG A 242 -7.66 13.86 13.01
N ARG A 243 -7.14 14.89 12.32
CA ARG A 243 -7.87 16.16 12.12
C ARG A 243 -8.77 16.17 10.91
N SER A 244 -8.61 15.23 9.98
CA SER A 244 -9.42 15.15 8.77
C SER A 244 -10.81 14.59 9.02
N SER A 245 -11.77 14.89 8.14
CA SER A 245 -13.15 14.43 8.22
C SER A 245 -13.45 13.20 7.36
N VAL A 246 -12.78 13.04 6.22
CA VAL A 246 -12.99 11.91 5.30
C VAL A 246 -11.66 11.50 4.67
N PHE A 247 -11.39 10.21 4.59
CA PHE A 247 -10.33 9.65 3.74
C PHE A 247 -10.94 9.23 2.40
N LEU A 248 -10.41 9.76 1.29
CA LEU A 248 -10.92 9.49 -0.05
C LEU A 248 -9.88 8.76 -0.90
N CYS A 249 -10.17 7.51 -1.29
CA CYS A 249 -9.31 6.67 -2.12
C CYS A 249 -9.99 6.33 -3.45
N LEU A 250 -9.62 7.00 -4.53
CA LEU A 250 -10.14 6.74 -5.88
C LEU A 250 -9.17 5.94 -6.77
N SER A 251 -8.18 5.30 -6.15
CA SER A 251 -7.17 4.47 -6.82
C SER A 251 -7.82 3.40 -7.70
N GLU A 252 -7.28 3.20 -8.90
CA GLU A 252 -7.70 2.11 -9.82
C GLU A 252 -6.93 0.82 -9.57
N HIS A 253 -5.79 0.90 -8.88
CA HIS A 253 -4.99 -0.28 -8.63
C HIS A 253 -4.24 -0.19 -7.28
N GLU A 254 -4.53 -1.14 -6.40
CA GLU A 254 -3.91 -1.33 -5.09
C GLU A 254 -3.77 -2.82 -4.79
N GLY A 255 -2.60 -3.23 -4.28
CA GLY A 255 -2.41 -4.60 -3.81
C GLY A 255 -3.04 -4.89 -2.45
N PHE A 256 -3.09 -3.86 -1.57
CA PHE A 256 -3.66 -3.91 -0.22
C PHE A 256 -4.21 -2.56 0.22
N CYS A 257 -3.45 -1.49 0.05
CA CYS A 257 -3.76 -0.11 0.44
C CYS A 257 -3.63 0.16 1.94
N VAL A 258 -2.40 0.14 2.45
CA VAL A 258 -2.06 0.50 3.85
C VAL A 258 -2.73 1.81 4.31
N PRO A 259 -2.75 2.92 3.52
CA PRO A 259 -3.39 4.17 3.93
C PRO A 259 -4.88 4.06 4.26
N VAL A 260 -5.62 3.12 3.65
CA VAL A 260 -7.01 2.83 4.01
C VAL A 260 -7.09 2.24 5.42
N VAL A 261 -6.17 1.33 5.76
CA VAL A 261 -6.11 0.72 7.11
C VAL A 261 -5.72 1.76 8.16
N GLU A 262 -4.76 2.63 7.85
CA GLU A 262 -4.33 3.73 8.73
C GLU A 262 -5.48 4.71 8.99
N ALA A 263 -6.22 5.11 7.94
CA ALA A 263 -7.40 5.95 8.07
C ALA A 263 -8.46 5.30 8.99
N MET A 264 -8.74 4.02 8.77
CA MET A 264 -9.68 3.25 9.62
C MET A 264 -9.20 3.15 11.06
N ALA A 265 -7.91 2.92 11.31
CA ALA A 265 -7.32 2.88 12.65
C ALA A 265 -7.46 4.24 13.37
N ALA A 266 -7.22 5.34 12.65
CA ALA A 266 -7.46 6.69 13.14
C ALA A 266 -8.95 7.00 13.41
N GLY A 267 -9.86 6.10 13.03
CA GLY A 267 -11.30 6.33 13.07
C GLY A 267 -11.75 7.40 12.08
N LEU A 268 -11.06 7.53 10.97
CA LEU A 268 -11.43 8.40 9.86
C LEU A 268 -12.28 7.61 8.86
N PRO A 269 -13.54 7.99 8.60
CA PRO A 269 -14.38 7.31 7.62
C PRO A 269 -13.74 7.29 6.23
N VAL A 270 -13.82 6.15 5.59
CA VAL A 270 -13.23 5.90 4.27
C VAL A 270 -14.31 5.89 3.20
N VAL A 271 -14.07 6.66 2.12
CA VAL A 271 -14.77 6.54 0.83
C VAL A 271 -13.76 5.98 -0.17
N GLY A 272 -14.03 4.80 -0.71
CA GLY A 272 -13.14 4.12 -1.65
C GLY A 272 -13.83 3.77 -2.96
N PHE A 273 -13.06 3.73 -4.06
CA PHE A 273 -13.54 3.23 -5.35
C PHE A 273 -13.43 1.70 -5.41
N ARG A 274 -14.39 1.05 -6.06
CA ARG A 274 -14.45 -0.41 -6.24
C ARG A 274 -13.42 -0.89 -7.27
N ALA A 275 -12.15 -0.87 -6.90
CA ALA A 275 -11.06 -1.36 -7.75
C ALA A 275 -10.04 -2.16 -6.94
N ALA A 276 -9.50 -3.20 -7.56
CA ALA A 276 -8.43 -4.04 -7.03
C ALA A 276 -8.73 -4.50 -5.58
N ALA A 277 -7.79 -4.37 -4.64
CA ALA A 277 -7.97 -4.81 -3.24
C ALA A 277 -8.77 -3.83 -2.37
N VAL A 278 -9.08 -2.61 -2.81
CA VAL A 278 -9.75 -1.58 -1.98
C VAL A 278 -11.07 -2.06 -1.35
N PRO A 279 -12.00 -2.72 -2.10
CA PRO A 279 -13.23 -3.23 -1.51
C PRO A 279 -13.02 -4.28 -0.42
N GLU A 280 -12.01 -5.15 -0.60
CA GLU A 280 -11.65 -6.20 0.36
C GLU A 280 -11.05 -5.59 1.63
N THR A 281 -10.18 -4.58 1.50
CA THR A 281 -9.57 -3.90 2.64
C THR A 281 -10.63 -3.17 3.47
N ILE A 282 -11.56 -2.46 2.83
CA ILE A 282 -12.66 -1.74 3.52
C ILE A 282 -13.68 -2.73 4.11
N ALA A 283 -14.05 -3.80 3.39
CA ALA A 283 -14.95 -4.88 3.82
C ALA A 283 -16.25 -4.40 4.52
N GLY A 284 -16.89 -3.35 3.99
CA GLY A 284 -18.15 -2.81 4.54
C GLY A 284 -17.97 -1.80 5.69
N ALA A 285 -16.74 -1.54 6.14
CA ALA A 285 -16.43 -0.55 7.19
C ALA A 285 -16.27 0.89 6.64
N GLY A 286 -16.68 1.14 5.43
CA GLY A 286 -16.65 2.43 4.74
C GLY A 286 -17.60 2.44 3.55
N ILE A 287 -17.60 3.51 2.77
CA ILE A 287 -18.40 3.64 1.55
C ILE A 287 -17.56 3.18 0.36
N VAL A 288 -18.05 2.17 -0.37
CA VAL A 288 -17.40 1.67 -1.60
C VAL A 288 -18.24 2.08 -2.82
N LEU A 289 -17.69 2.97 -3.63
CA LEU A 289 -18.35 3.53 -4.80
C LEU A 289 -18.23 2.60 -6.00
N GLY A 290 -19.32 2.39 -6.72
CA GLY A 290 -19.35 1.63 -7.97
C GLY A 290 -18.89 2.44 -9.19
N ASP A 291 -18.94 3.76 -9.09
CA ASP A 291 -18.40 4.71 -10.08
C ASP A 291 -17.70 5.88 -9.35
N LYS A 292 -16.84 6.60 -10.06
CA LYS A 292 -16.09 7.73 -9.52
C LYS A 292 -16.37 9.04 -10.25
N ARG A 293 -17.59 9.17 -10.79
CA ARG A 293 -18.04 10.46 -11.32
C ARG A 293 -17.99 11.50 -10.21
N PRO A 294 -17.47 12.71 -10.46
CA PRO A 294 -17.31 13.73 -9.42
C PRO A 294 -18.57 13.98 -8.59
N ALA A 295 -19.75 13.94 -9.22
CA ALA A 295 -21.04 14.10 -8.52
C ALA A 295 -21.33 12.96 -7.53
N THR A 296 -21.02 11.69 -7.89
CA THR A 296 -21.22 10.53 -7.01
C THR A 296 -20.26 10.59 -5.80
N VAL A 297 -19.02 11.00 -6.04
CA VAL A 297 -18.01 11.17 -4.99
C VAL A 297 -18.40 12.33 -4.08
N ALA A 298 -18.81 13.47 -4.64
CA ALA A 298 -19.21 14.65 -3.88
C ALA A 298 -20.41 14.37 -2.98
N GLU A 299 -21.42 13.63 -3.46
CA GLU A 299 -22.57 13.21 -2.63
C GLU A 299 -22.11 12.33 -1.44
N ALA A 300 -21.24 11.35 -1.68
CA ALA A 300 -20.76 10.47 -0.62
C ALA A 300 -19.94 11.21 0.44
N VAL A 301 -19.05 12.10 0.01
CA VAL A 301 -18.22 12.92 0.90
C VAL A 301 -19.07 13.95 1.62
N GLY A 302 -19.97 14.65 0.92
CA GLY A 302 -20.88 15.65 1.51
C GLY A 302 -21.73 15.05 2.63
N ARG A 303 -22.28 13.84 2.45
CA ARG A 303 -23.01 13.15 3.52
C ARG A 303 -22.16 12.92 4.77
N LEU A 304 -20.87 12.60 4.62
CA LEU A 304 -19.99 12.42 5.78
C LEU A 304 -19.63 13.75 6.43
N LEU A 305 -19.63 14.84 5.70
CA LEU A 305 -19.42 16.18 6.27
C LEU A 305 -20.65 16.68 7.04
N ASP A 306 -21.85 16.34 6.57
CA ASP A 306 -23.13 16.85 7.12
C ASP A 306 -23.74 15.94 8.19
N ASP A 307 -23.60 14.60 8.06
CA ASP A 307 -24.24 13.61 8.93
C ASP A 307 -23.26 13.05 9.96
N ARG A 308 -23.30 13.62 11.17
CA ARG A 308 -22.46 13.19 12.29
C ARG A 308 -22.75 11.75 12.74
N GLU A 309 -23.98 11.27 12.61
CA GLU A 309 -24.35 9.91 13.02
C GLU A 309 -23.75 8.89 12.06
N LEU A 310 -23.94 9.08 10.75
CA LEU A 310 -23.30 8.29 9.71
C LEU A 310 -21.78 8.30 9.86
N TRP A 311 -21.20 9.49 10.08
CA TRP A 311 -19.76 9.63 10.30
C TRP A 311 -19.29 8.77 11.48
N THR A 312 -19.95 8.87 12.65
CA THR A 312 -19.58 8.14 13.88
C THR A 312 -19.73 6.63 13.70
N MET A 313 -20.78 6.21 13.01
CA MET A 313 -21.03 4.80 12.67
C MET A 313 -19.88 4.23 11.84
N LEU A 314 -19.49 4.91 10.76
CA LEU A 314 -18.41 4.43 9.87
C LEU A 314 -17.03 4.54 10.52
N ALA A 315 -16.78 5.58 11.33
CA ALA A 315 -15.55 5.67 12.12
C ALA A 315 -15.39 4.50 13.10
N THR A 316 -16.49 4.07 13.72
CA THR A 316 -16.49 2.94 14.65
C THR A 316 -16.29 1.62 13.90
N ALA A 317 -16.99 1.41 12.80
CA ALA A 317 -16.83 0.23 11.95
C ALA A 317 -15.40 0.15 11.37
N GLY A 318 -14.84 1.30 10.94
CA GLY A 318 -13.47 1.40 10.46
C GLY A 318 -12.45 0.94 11.51
N ARG A 319 -12.54 1.44 12.75
CA ARG A 319 -11.63 1.00 13.82
C ARG A 319 -11.74 -0.50 14.13
N GLN A 320 -12.96 -1.05 14.12
CA GLN A 320 -13.14 -2.50 14.30
C GLN A 320 -12.44 -3.27 13.17
N ARG A 321 -12.62 -2.83 11.92
CA ARG A 321 -11.98 -3.45 10.75
C ARG A 321 -10.46 -3.31 10.78
N ALA A 322 -9.92 -2.16 11.17
CA ALA A 322 -8.47 -1.96 11.32
C ALA A 322 -7.85 -2.94 12.32
N GLY A 323 -8.60 -3.36 13.33
CA GLY A 323 -8.19 -4.40 14.29
C GLY A 323 -7.82 -5.72 13.62
N ASP A 324 -8.47 -6.10 12.52
CA ASP A 324 -8.16 -7.31 11.76
C ASP A 324 -6.76 -7.26 11.10
N PHE A 325 -6.19 -6.07 11.00
CA PHE A 325 -4.86 -5.82 10.44
C PHE A 325 -3.80 -5.46 11.49
N ALA A 326 -4.15 -5.51 12.77
CA ALA A 326 -3.18 -5.32 13.86
C ALA A 326 -2.08 -6.39 13.80
N LEU A 327 -0.89 -6.08 14.33
CA LEU A 327 0.22 -7.04 14.35
C LEU A 327 -0.13 -8.32 15.12
N SER A 328 -1.01 -8.25 16.13
CA SER A 328 -1.54 -9.42 16.85
C SER A 328 -2.29 -10.41 15.95
N GLU A 329 -2.82 -9.95 14.81
CA GLU A 329 -3.58 -10.76 13.83
C GLU A 329 -2.71 -11.09 12.61
N THR A 330 -1.95 -10.12 12.10
CA THR A 330 -1.18 -10.31 10.87
C THR A 330 0.09 -11.13 11.08
N GLN A 331 0.73 -11.07 12.26
CA GLN A 331 1.88 -11.92 12.60
C GLN A 331 1.51 -13.42 12.66
N PRO A 332 0.46 -13.84 13.39
CA PRO A 332 -0.01 -15.23 13.35
C PRO A 332 -0.44 -15.68 11.94
N SER A 333 -1.08 -14.80 11.16
CA SER A 333 -1.45 -15.08 9.77
C SER A 333 -0.21 -15.37 8.91
N MET A 334 0.81 -14.51 8.99
CA MET A 334 2.08 -14.68 8.26
C MET A 334 2.81 -15.94 8.72
N TRP A 335 2.85 -16.21 10.04
CA TRP A 335 3.47 -17.42 10.57
C TRP A 335 2.76 -18.67 10.07
N SER A 336 1.43 -18.70 10.06
CA SER A 336 0.64 -19.81 9.49
C SER A 336 0.90 -19.97 7.99
N ALA A 337 1.08 -18.86 7.26
CA ALA A 337 1.45 -18.92 5.85
C ALA A 337 2.85 -19.52 5.62
N LEU A 338 3.75 -19.45 6.59
CA LEU A 338 5.11 -20.03 6.56
C LEU A 338 5.20 -21.41 7.22
N GLU A 339 4.09 -21.93 7.75
CA GLU A 339 4.07 -23.20 8.49
C GLU A 339 4.69 -24.35 7.69
N GLY A 340 5.57 -25.11 8.36
CA GLY A 340 6.29 -26.26 7.78
C GLY A 340 7.52 -25.91 6.97
N LEU A 341 7.81 -24.62 6.72
CA LEU A 341 9.00 -24.17 5.99
C LEU A 341 10.15 -23.79 6.93
N VAL A 342 9.84 -23.30 8.12
CA VAL A 342 10.83 -22.98 9.17
C VAL A 342 10.85 -24.11 10.21
N ARG A 343 12.05 -24.65 10.53
CA ARG A 343 12.27 -25.78 11.46
C ARG A 343 13.37 -25.48 12.49
#